data_7e8b1c7361c59d3142029a00dc235a0b
#
_entry.id   7e8b1c7361c59d3142029a00dc235a0b
#
_cell.length_a   1.000
_cell.length_b   1.000
_cell.length_c   1.000
_cell.angle_alpha   90.00
_cell.angle_beta   90.00
_cell.angle_gamma   90.00
#
_symmetry.space_group_name_H-M   'P 1'
#
loop_
_entity.id
_entity.type
_entity.pdbx_description
1 polymer ?
#
loop_
_entity_poly.entity_id
_entity_poly.type
_entity_poly.pdbx_seq_one_letter_code
_entity_poly.pdbx_strand_id
1 'polypeptide(L)'
;MPLSRRKHLIEKARELNAIIVEDDYEFEMSFLEPALPALKSLDEDGRVIYVGSFSKSLFPGMRLGYLVGPAPFIKEARALRASVLRHPPGHIQRTAAYFLSLGHYDALIKRMSKQYEERYLEMEKRS
;
A
#
# COMPACT_ATOMS: atom_id res chain seq x y z
N MET A 1 -2.21 9.88 -10.83
CA MET A 1 -1.33 11.09 -10.91
C MET A 1 -0.13 10.76 -11.81
N PRO A 2 0.16 11.53 -12.89
CA PRO A 2 1.25 11.27 -13.84
C PRO A 2 2.63 11.24 -13.16
N LEU A 3 3.59 10.50 -13.74
CA LEU A 3 4.93 10.33 -13.17
C LEU A 3 5.69 11.65 -13.00
N SER A 4 5.56 12.58 -13.95
CA SER A 4 6.17 13.92 -13.87
C SER A 4 5.71 14.69 -12.63
N ARG A 5 4.42 14.61 -12.34
CA ARG A 5 3.82 15.29 -11.18
C ARG A 5 4.23 14.64 -9.86
N ARG A 6 4.44 13.30 -9.85
CA ARG A 6 4.97 12.57 -8.68
C ARG A 6 6.39 13.01 -8.36
N LYS A 7 7.27 13.12 -9.36
CA LYS A 7 8.65 13.62 -9.19
C LYS A 7 8.66 15.04 -8.67
N HIS A 8 7.87 15.92 -9.28
CA HIS A 8 7.77 17.31 -8.84
C HIS A 8 7.29 17.45 -7.39
N LEU A 9 6.37 16.61 -6.94
CA LEU A 9 5.91 16.59 -5.55
C LEU A 9 7.03 16.22 -4.57
N ILE A 10 7.88 15.25 -4.92
CA ILE A 10 9.03 14.85 -4.11
C ILE A 10 10.07 16.01 -4.05
N GLU A 11 10.33 16.65 -5.18
CA GLU A 11 11.23 17.83 -5.25
C GLU A 11 10.71 18.96 -4.34
N LYS A 12 9.41 19.26 -4.40
CA LYS A 12 8.78 20.26 -3.53
C LYS A 12 8.85 19.89 -2.05
N ALA A 13 8.67 18.63 -1.71
CA ALA A 13 8.84 18.16 -0.34
C ALA A 13 10.28 18.33 0.15
N ARG A 14 11.27 18.13 -0.74
CA ARG A 14 12.68 18.40 -0.43
C ARG A 14 12.93 19.89 -0.18
N GLU A 15 12.47 20.78 -1.09
CA GLU A 15 12.62 22.23 -0.96
C GLU A 15 11.99 22.78 0.33
N LEU A 16 10.81 22.29 0.68
CA LEU A 16 10.03 22.74 1.84
C LEU A 16 10.40 22.02 3.13
N ASN A 17 11.36 21.11 3.10
CA ASN A 17 11.70 20.22 4.21
C ASN A 17 10.46 19.50 4.80
N ALA A 18 9.54 19.09 3.92
CA ALA A 18 8.29 18.44 4.27
C ALA A 18 8.40 16.90 4.18
N ILE A 19 7.49 16.22 4.87
CA ILE A 19 7.27 14.77 4.79
C ILE A 19 5.96 14.53 4.03
N ILE A 20 5.97 13.55 3.13
CA ILE A 20 4.78 13.09 2.43
C ILE A 20 4.29 11.82 3.09
N VAL A 21 3.01 11.74 3.41
CA VAL A 21 2.34 10.50 3.78
C VAL A 21 1.52 10.04 2.58
N GLU A 22 1.94 8.92 1.97
CA GLU A 22 1.27 8.29 0.84
C GLU A 22 0.36 7.19 1.38
N ASP A 23 -0.96 7.45 1.37
CA ASP A 23 -1.98 6.46 1.72
C ASP A 23 -2.50 5.80 0.44
N ASP A 24 -2.11 4.57 0.21
CA ASP A 24 -2.37 3.83 -1.03
C ASP A 24 -3.11 2.53 -0.72
N TYR A 25 -4.37 2.68 -0.35
CA TYR A 25 -5.20 1.55 0.07
C TYR A 25 -5.90 0.81 -1.09
N GLU A 26 -5.79 1.29 -2.32
CA GLU A 26 -6.43 0.72 -3.52
C GLU A 26 -5.45 0.26 -4.62
N PHE A 27 -4.17 0.37 -4.41
CA PHE A 27 -3.14 0.10 -5.42
C PHE A 27 -3.33 -1.25 -6.11
N GLU A 28 -3.54 -2.32 -5.35
CA GLU A 28 -3.64 -3.68 -5.88
C GLU A 28 -4.97 -3.94 -6.62
N MET A 29 -5.94 -3.04 -6.50
CA MET A 29 -7.27 -3.18 -7.10
C MET A 29 -7.42 -2.39 -8.41
N SER A 30 -6.36 -1.69 -8.86
CA SER A 30 -6.37 -0.97 -10.14
C SER A 30 -6.23 -1.95 -11.30
N PHE A 31 -7.29 -2.09 -12.11
CA PHE A 31 -7.32 -2.98 -13.28
C PHE A 31 -7.55 -2.24 -14.60
N LEU A 32 -7.89 -0.94 -14.56
CA LEU A 32 -8.18 -0.13 -15.75
C LEU A 32 -6.91 0.44 -16.40
N GLU A 33 -5.87 0.70 -15.62
CA GLU A 33 -4.61 1.27 -16.09
C GLU A 33 -3.42 0.53 -15.46
N PRO A 34 -2.26 0.48 -16.14
CA PRO A 34 -1.04 -0.03 -15.54
C PRO A 34 -0.72 0.74 -14.26
N ALA A 35 -0.43 0.00 -13.19
CA ALA A 35 -0.07 0.59 -11.92
C ALA A 35 1.15 1.50 -12.06
N LEU A 36 1.01 2.77 -11.70
CA LEU A 36 2.15 3.69 -11.63
C LEU A 36 2.95 3.42 -10.35
N PRO A 37 4.28 3.59 -10.40
CA PRO A 37 5.11 3.37 -9.22
C PRO A 37 4.68 4.29 -8.07
N ALA A 38 4.63 3.77 -6.85
CA ALA A 38 4.35 4.55 -5.65
C ALA A 38 5.34 5.70 -5.49
N LEU A 39 4.93 6.80 -4.86
CA LEU A 39 5.86 7.91 -4.50
C LEU A 39 7.02 7.38 -3.67
N LYS A 40 6.76 6.45 -2.76
CA LYS A 40 7.79 5.79 -1.94
C LYS A 40 8.88 5.12 -2.77
N SER A 41 8.54 4.52 -3.90
CA SER A 41 9.53 3.88 -4.78
C SER A 41 10.44 4.87 -5.52
N LEU A 42 10.06 6.15 -5.57
CA LEU A 42 10.82 7.24 -6.17
C LEU A 42 11.56 8.09 -5.13
N ASP A 43 11.39 7.78 -3.85
CA ASP A 43 11.92 8.54 -2.73
C ASP A 43 13.34 8.10 -2.36
N GLU A 44 14.32 8.89 -2.73
CA GLU A 44 15.74 8.65 -2.42
C GLU A 44 16.17 9.26 -1.08
N ASP A 45 15.43 10.26 -0.58
CA ASP A 45 15.79 11.05 0.60
C ASP A 45 15.09 10.59 1.89
N GLY A 46 14.25 9.58 1.82
CA GLY A 46 13.49 9.10 2.98
C GLY A 46 12.39 10.05 3.44
N ARG A 47 11.80 10.84 2.54
CA ARG A 47 10.75 11.82 2.85
C ARG A 47 9.34 11.29 2.66
N VAL A 48 9.18 10.13 2.08
CA VAL A 48 7.88 9.51 1.87
C VAL A 48 7.67 8.38 2.88
N ILE A 49 6.54 8.44 3.59
CA ILE A 49 6.04 7.39 4.46
C ILE A 49 4.86 6.76 3.73
N TYR A 50 5.00 5.49 3.36
CA TYR A 50 3.94 4.77 2.67
C TYR A 50 3.07 4.00 3.66
N VAL A 51 1.76 4.12 3.50
CA VAL A 51 0.74 3.43 4.29
C VAL A 51 -0.03 2.49 3.37
N GLY A 52 -0.02 1.21 3.67
CA GLY A 52 -0.76 0.20 2.93
C GLY A 52 -1.68 -0.62 3.83
N SER A 53 -2.68 -1.25 3.23
CA SER A 53 -3.68 -2.06 3.94
C SER A 53 -3.98 -3.35 3.20
N PHE A 54 -4.09 -4.46 3.94
CA PHE A 54 -4.56 -5.74 3.41
C PHE A 54 -6.09 -5.91 3.50
N SER A 55 -6.80 -4.90 4.00
CA SER A 55 -8.24 -5.01 4.24
C SER A 55 -9.07 -5.18 2.98
N LYS A 56 -8.61 -4.64 1.84
CA LYS A 56 -9.31 -4.78 0.55
C LYS A 56 -8.77 -5.94 -0.27
N SER A 57 -7.48 -6.17 -0.22
CA SER A 57 -6.82 -7.19 -1.03
C SER A 57 -6.95 -8.60 -0.45
N LEU A 58 -6.96 -8.76 0.87
CA LEU A 58 -7.20 -10.05 1.51
C LEU A 58 -8.67 -10.16 1.99
N PHE A 59 -8.95 -9.64 3.16
CA PHE A 59 -10.33 -9.51 3.66
C PHE A 59 -10.42 -8.46 4.78
N PRO A 60 -11.57 -7.76 4.88
CA PRO A 60 -11.72 -6.63 5.82
C PRO A 60 -11.51 -7.01 7.29
N GLY A 61 -11.89 -8.23 7.68
CA GLY A 61 -11.77 -8.74 9.06
C GLY A 61 -10.32 -8.94 9.52
N MET A 62 -9.34 -8.97 8.62
CA MET A 62 -7.94 -9.10 8.99
C MET A 62 -7.42 -7.88 9.77
N ARG A 63 -7.92 -6.68 9.46
CA ARG A 63 -7.54 -5.42 10.13
C ARG A 63 -6.03 -5.22 10.24
N LEU A 64 -5.31 -5.60 9.18
CA LEU A 64 -3.86 -5.51 9.09
C LEU A 64 -3.45 -4.49 8.03
N GLY A 65 -2.61 -3.54 8.43
CA GLY A 65 -1.95 -2.58 7.56
C GLY A 65 -0.45 -2.57 7.81
N TYR A 66 0.27 -1.85 7.00
CA TYR A 66 1.72 -1.73 7.11
C TYR A 66 2.21 -0.32 6.79
N LEU A 67 3.35 0.03 7.37
CA LEU A 67 4.07 1.28 7.12
C LEU A 67 5.44 0.96 6.51
N VAL A 68 5.79 1.71 5.47
CA VAL A 68 7.14 1.69 4.89
C VAL A 68 7.73 3.09 5.00
N GLY A 69 8.88 3.21 5.64
CA GLY A 69 9.53 4.49 5.86
C GLY A 69 11.00 4.33 6.28
N PRO A 70 11.71 5.44 6.52
CA PRO A 70 13.09 5.40 7.01
C PRO A 70 13.20 4.63 8.32
N ALA A 71 14.30 3.88 8.50
CA ALA A 71 14.50 3.03 9.67
C ALA A 71 14.37 3.78 11.01
N PRO A 72 14.90 5.01 11.18
CA PRO A 72 14.71 5.77 12.41
C PRO A 72 13.23 6.06 12.70
N PHE A 73 12.45 6.48 11.68
CA PHE A 73 11.01 6.70 11.83
C PHE A 73 10.26 5.43 12.24
N ILE A 74 10.54 4.31 11.58
CA ILE A 74 9.88 3.04 11.90
C ILE A 74 10.21 2.57 13.32
N LYS A 75 11.44 2.81 13.80
CA LYS A 75 11.84 2.49 15.17
C LYS A 75 10.99 3.27 16.19
N GLU A 76 10.85 4.58 16.02
CA GLU A 76 10.04 5.43 16.89
C GLU A 76 8.54 5.09 16.80
N ALA A 77 8.02 4.86 15.60
CA ALA A 77 6.63 4.45 15.38
C ALA A 77 6.30 3.11 16.09
N ARG A 78 7.24 2.15 16.09
CA ARG A 78 7.09 0.89 16.84
C ARG A 78 7.08 1.11 18.35
N ALA A 79 7.96 1.97 18.87
CA ALA A 79 8.02 2.29 20.29
C ALA A 79 6.71 2.97 20.76
N LEU A 80 6.25 3.96 19.99
CA LEU A 80 4.98 4.65 20.27
C LEU A 80 3.79 3.68 20.23
N ARG A 81 3.73 2.83 19.20
CA ARG A 81 2.67 1.83 19.08
C ARG A 81 2.65 0.86 20.28
N ALA A 82 3.81 0.39 20.70
CA ALA A 82 3.92 -0.51 21.86
C ALA A 82 3.36 0.12 23.14
N SER A 83 3.53 1.44 23.30
CA SER A 83 3.00 2.19 24.45
C SER A 83 1.49 2.36 24.41
N VAL A 84 0.89 2.50 23.21
CA VAL A 84 -0.55 2.78 23.04
C VAL A 84 -1.38 1.51 22.86
N LEU A 85 -0.97 0.64 21.96
CA LEU A 85 -1.74 -0.52 21.49
C LEU A 85 -1.08 -1.87 21.81
N ARG A 86 0.08 -1.87 22.47
CA ARG A 86 0.91 -3.05 22.67
C ARG A 86 1.34 -3.69 21.32
N HIS A 87 1.51 -5.00 21.28
CA HIS A 87 1.90 -5.71 20.07
C HIS A 87 0.68 -6.10 19.23
N PRO A 88 0.78 -6.00 17.89
CA PRO A 88 -0.27 -6.54 17.03
C PRO A 88 -0.38 -8.05 17.20
N PRO A 89 -1.56 -8.65 16.96
CA PRO A 89 -1.76 -10.10 17.07
C PRO A 89 -0.78 -10.87 16.19
N GLY A 90 0.10 -11.65 16.81
CA GLY A 90 1.21 -12.33 16.10
C GLY A 90 0.71 -13.37 15.09
N HIS A 91 -0.41 -14.05 15.37
CA HIS A 91 -0.99 -15.04 14.47
C HIS A 91 -1.48 -14.42 13.16
N ILE A 92 -2.11 -13.22 13.21
CA ILE A 92 -2.56 -12.51 11.99
C ILE A 92 -1.36 -12.13 11.13
N GLN A 93 -0.30 -11.60 11.74
CA GLN A 93 0.92 -11.24 11.02
C GLN A 93 1.60 -12.45 10.39
N ARG A 94 1.69 -13.58 11.11
CA ARG A 94 2.25 -14.82 10.57
C ARG A 94 1.43 -15.37 9.41
N THR A 95 0.09 -15.36 9.54
CA THR A 95 -0.80 -15.79 8.45
C THR A 95 -0.57 -14.95 7.20
N ALA A 96 -0.52 -13.62 7.33
CA ALA A 96 -0.21 -12.73 6.20
C ALA A 96 1.17 -13.03 5.62
N ALA A 97 2.20 -13.20 6.47
CA ALA A 97 3.56 -13.50 6.02
C ALA A 97 3.64 -14.81 5.24
N TYR A 98 2.99 -15.88 5.69
CA TYR A 98 2.92 -17.13 4.95
C TYR A 98 2.17 -16.99 3.62
N PHE A 99 1.04 -16.29 3.63
CA PHE A 99 0.26 -16.04 2.43
C PHE A 99 1.05 -15.29 1.36
N LEU A 100 1.85 -14.30 1.77
CA LEU A 100 2.77 -13.56 0.90
C LEU A 100 3.93 -14.46 0.41
N SER A 101 4.62 -15.14 1.33
CA SER A 101 5.83 -15.92 1.01
C SER A 101 5.56 -17.13 0.10
N LEU A 102 4.37 -17.69 0.14
CA LEU A 102 3.94 -18.80 -0.71
C LEU A 102 3.38 -18.35 -2.08
N GLY A 103 3.37 -17.06 -2.38
CA GLY A 103 2.86 -16.52 -3.64
C GLY A 103 1.34 -16.51 -3.77
N HIS A 104 0.61 -16.86 -2.71
CA HIS A 104 -0.86 -16.87 -2.74
C HIS A 104 -1.46 -15.49 -2.90
N TYR A 105 -0.77 -14.46 -2.40
CA TYR A 105 -1.19 -13.07 -2.52
C TYR A 105 -1.23 -12.63 -3.98
N ASP A 106 -0.14 -12.83 -4.71
CA ASP A 106 -0.04 -12.45 -6.11
C ASP A 106 -1.06 -13.19 -6.98
N ALA A 107 -1.27 -14.47 -6.70
CA ALA A 107 -2.28 -15.27 -7.38
C ALA A 107 -3.70 -14.75 -7.10
N LEU A 108 -3.99 -14.35 -5.86
CA LEU A 108 -5.27 -13.77 -5.48
C LEU A 108 -5.52 -12.44 -6.20
N ILE A 109 -4.55 -11.52 -6.17
CA ILE A 109 -4.65 -10.20 -6.82
C ILE A 109 -4.91 -10.35 -8.32
N LYS A 110 -4.14 -11.20 -9.00
CA LYS A 110 -4.35 -11.47 -10.44
C LYS A 110 -5.77 -11.99 -10.75
N ARG A 111 -6.28 -12.91 -9.93
CA ARG A 111 -7.63 -13.44 -10.09
C ARG A 111 -8.70 -12.38 -9.84
N MET A 112 -8.54 -11.57 -8.81
CA MET A 112 -9.48 -10.50 -8.49
C MET A 112 -9.49 -9.42 -9.57
N SER A 113 -8.34 -8.97 -10.04
CA SER A 113 -8.23 -7.99 -11.11
C SER A 113 -8.97 -8.44 -12.35
N LYS A 114 -8.80 -9.71 -12.76
CA LYS A 114 -9.52 -10.28 -13.89
C LYS A 114 -11.05 -10.27 -13.68
N GLN A 115 -11.52 -10.65 -12.49
CA GLN A 115 -12.96 -10.65 -12.17
C GLN A 115 -13.56 -9.23 -12.17
N TYR A 116 -12.81 -8.23 -11.70
CA TYR A 116 -13.25 -6.85 -11.71
C TYR A 116 -13.30 -6.30 -13.14
N GLU A 117 -12.30 -6.61 -13.96
CA GLU A 117 -12.29 -6.24 -15.37
C GLU A 117 -13.50 -6.83 -16.13
N GLU A 118 -13.76 -8.12 -15.95
CA GLU A 118 -14.93 -8.80 -16.55
C GLU A 118 -16.25 -8.13 -16.13
N ARG A 119 -16.42 -7.83 -14.85
CA ARG A 119 -17.62 -7.14 -14.35
C ARG A 119 -17.76 -5.71 -14.89
N TYR A 120 -16.66 -5.00 -15.00
CA TYR A 120 -16.64 -3.66 -15.57
C TYR A 120 -17.13 -3.67 -17.03
N LEU A 121 -16.58 -4.58 -17.84
CA LEU A 121 -16.98 -4.73 -19.24
C LEU A 121 -18.45 -5.17 -19.39
N GLU A 122 -18.97 -5.97 -18.47
CA GLU A 122 -20.41 -6.30 -18.46
C GLU A 122 -21.29 -5.09 -18.13
N MET A 123 -20.86 -4.21 -17.24
CA MET A 123 -21.58 -2.98 -16.90
C MET A 123 -21.59 -2.01 -18.08
N GLU A 124 -20.47 -1.83 -18.78
CA GLU A 124 -20.41 -0.97 -19.98
C GLU A 124 -21.35 -1.44 -21.10
N LYS A 125 -21.51 -2.76 -21.28
CA LYS A 125 -22.44 -3.31 -22.29
C LYS A 125 -23.91 -3.09 -21.96
N ARG A 126 -24.24 -2.78 -20.71
CA ARG A 126 -25.62 -2.57 -20.23
C ARG A 126 -26.01 -1.08 -20.13
N SER A 127 -25.03 -0.20 -20.27
CA SER A 127 -25.21 1.26 -20.26
C SER A 127 -25.40 1.79 -21.67
#